data_ffa3b3726db39e5459e3ed88bedbe92d
#
_entry.id   ffa3b3726db39e5459e3ed88bedbe92d
#
_cell.length_a   1.000
_cell.length_b   1.000
_cell.length_c   1.000
_cell.angle_alpha   90.00
_cell.angle_beta   90.00
_cell.angle_gamma   90.00
#
_symmetry.space_group_name_H-M   'P 1'
#
loop_
_entity.id
_entity.type
_entity.pdbx_description
1 polymer ?
#
loop_
_entity_poly.entity_id
_entity_poly.type
_entity_poly.pdbx_seq_one_letter_code
_entity_poly.pdbx_strand_id
1 'polypeptide(L)'
;MPASAATEDPPGAGPGPALPPPRLFDRKTTLFTAGVLVLMPVVGYFTWWHDDTNGKFHTVDEGWFGEETYTGGADKASHITFAYMVTLGFQSAYRALGKTPGESRALAFGLTTAAGLIEEVGDGFSKYGFSWQDVAANTLGAGLATVVDAYGLRDTVVLRFGNVPNTIPPPCCRYPGFGGDYSNQIYTADLLMSGFLPRVGAKPGIARFFLAGMTYGSKGYRHSPPENRQRQLGFEIGLNLPEILRAAGVRDTTWWGKALLVLFKYYRVPYTAFGWQVDLNTGTWYGPNTGGSYDPGYVIYD
;
A
#
# COMPACT_ATOMS: atom_id res chain seq x y z
N MET A 1 -33.43 -26.85 -61.36
CA MET A 1 -33.10 -26.51 -59.96
C MET A 1 -32.85 -27.82 -59.22
N PRO A 2 -31.63 -28.14 -58.76
CA PRO A 2 -31.41 -29.33 -57.95
C PRO A 2 -31.68 -29.00 -56.47
N ALA A 3 -32.35 -29.93 -55.78
CA ALA A 3 -32.67 -29.89 -54.39
C ALA A 3 -31.40 -29.98 -53.51
N SER A 4 -31.32 -29.08 -52.54
CA SER A 4 -30.30 -29.08 -51.50
C SER A 4 -30.52 -30.27 -50.56
N ALA A 5 -29.53 -31.15 -50.44
CA ALA A 5 -29.50 -32.22 -49.47
C ALA A 5 -29.23 -31.64 -48.14
N ALA A 6 -30.12 -31.77 -47.17
CA ALA A 6 -29.90 -31.50 -45.77
C ALA A 6 -28.90 -32.54 -45.23
N THR A 7 -27.76 -32.09 -44.73
CA THR A 7 -26.84 -32.91 -43.95
C THR A 7 -27.41 -33.07 -42.56
N GLU A 8 -27.87 -34.28 -42.23
CA GLU A 8 -28.23 -34.66 -40.84
C GLU A 8 -26.98 -34.63 -39.96
N ASP A 9 -27.05 -33.91 -38.87
CA ASP A 9 -26.03 -33.95 -37.82
C ASP A 9 -25.99 -35.36 -37.17
N PRO A 10 -24.80 -35.87 -36.86
CA PRO A 10 -24.68 -37.19 -36.22
C PRO A 10 -25.34 -37.17 -34.84
N PRO A 11 -26.14 -38.19 -34.46
CA PRO A 11 -26.79 -38.26 -33.17
C PRO A 11 -25.77 -38.54 -32.04
N GLY A 12 -25.77 -37.68 -31.03
CA GLY A 12 -25.43 -38.08 -29.69
C GLY A 12 -23.98 -37.99 -29.24
N ALA A 13 -23.40 -36.79 -29.22
CA ALA A 13 -22.44 -36.49 -28.14
C ALA A 13 -23.24 -35.94 -26.95
N GLY A 14 -23.58 -36.80 -26.01
CA GLY A 14 -24.16 -36.35 -24.74
C GLY A 14 -23.21 -35.34 -24.08
N PRO A 15 -23.72 -34.43 -23.24
CA PRO A 15 -22.86 -33.47 -22.53
C PRO A 15 -21.74 -34.23 -21.81
N GLY A 16 -20.51 -33.94 -22.20
CA GLY A 16 -19.33 -34.49 -21.52
C GLY A 16 -19.41 -34.28 -20.00
N PRO A 17 -18.76 -35.12 -19.22
CA PRO A 17 -18.82 -35.01 -17.76
C PRO A 17 -18.49 -33.58 -17.33
N ALA A 18 -19.42 -32.98 -16.55
CA ALA A 18 -19.25 -31.63 -16.04
C ALA A 18 -17.90 -31.55 -15.28
N LEU A 19 -17.07 -30.62 -15.70
CA LEU A 19 -15.81 -30.37 -14.99
C LEU A 19 -16.13 -30.10 -13.51
N PRO A 20 -15.38 -30.70 -12.59
CA PRO A 20 -15.60 -30.44 -11.17
C PRO A 20 -15.48 -28.92 -10.91
N PRO A 21 -16.29 -28.36 -10.00
CA PRO A 21 -16.25 -26.94 -9.71
C PRO A 21 -14.83 -26.54 -9.34
N PRO A 22 -14.35 -25.37 -9.81
CA PRO A 22 -13.01 -24.91 -9.51
C PRO A 22 -12.80 -24.85 -7.99
N ARG A 23 -11.81 -25.56 -7.47
CA ARG A 23 -11.49 -25.52 -6.06
C ARG A 23 -10.82 -24.21 -5.74
N LEU A 24 -11.32 -23.44 -4.76
CA LEU A 24 -10.72 -22.19 -4.30
C LEU A 24 -9.26 -22.42 -3.90
N PHE A 25 -8.98 -23.54 -3.22
CA PHE A 25 -7.63 -23.99 -2.85
C PHE A 25 -7.26 -25.24 -3.67
N ASP A 26 -6.42 -25.05 -4.68
CA ASP A 26 -5.64 -26.09 -5.32
C ASP A 26 -4.22 -26.14 -4.72
N ARG A 27 -3.41 -27.11 -5.14
CA ARG A 27 -2.06 -27.31 -4.59
C ARG A 27 -1.17 -26.05 -4.69
N LYS A 28 -1.22 -25.33 -5.82
CA LYS A 28 -0.39 -24.13 -6.04
C LYS A 28 -0.85 -22.99 -5.14
N THR A 29 -2.16 -22.75 -5.08
CA THR A 29 -2.76 -21.74 -4.23
C THR A 29 -2.49 -22.01 -2.75
N THR A 30 -2.65 -23.27 -2.31
CA THR A 30 -2.36 -23.68 -0.93
C THR A 30 -0.89 -23.46 -0.59
N LEU A 31 0.04 -23.90 -1.44
CA LEU A 31 1.47 -23.73 -1.20
C LEU A 31 1.87 -22.26 -1.15
N PHE A 32 1.34 -21.43 -2.04
CA PHE A 32 1.59 -19.99 -2.01
C PHE A 32 1.08 -19.34 -0.72
N THR A 33 -0.18 -19.59 -0.37
CA THR A 33 -0.81 -19.04 0.83
C THR A 33 -0.08 -19.49 2.11
N ALA A 34 0.18 -20.78 2.24
CA ALA A 34 0.90 -21.34 3.40
C ALA A 34 2.33 -20.81 3.46
N GLY A 35 3.00 -20.68 2.31
CA GLY A 35 4.36 -20.12 2.23
C GLY A 35 4.42 -18.70 2.76
N VAL A 36 3.48 -17.83 2.39
CA VAL A 36 3.41 -16.45 2.90
C VAL A 36 3.15 -16.45 4.42
N LEU A 37 2.17 -17.24 4.90
CA LEU A 37 1.83 -17.29 6.33
C LEU A 37 2.96 -17.85 7.20
N VAL A 38 3.81 -18.73 6.66
CA VAL A 38 5.00 -19.22 7.37
C VAL A 38 6.15 -18.24 7.27
N LEU A 39 6.36 -17.62 6.10
CA LEU A 39 7.47 -16.69 5.89
C LEU A 39 7.31 -15.42 6.72
N MET A 40 6.08 -14.92 6.89
CA MET A 40 5.80 -13.68 7.62
C MET A 40 6.34 -13.71 9.06
N PRO A 41 5.99 -14.68 9.93
CA PRO A 41 6.55 -14.71 11.29
C PRO A 41 8.06 -15.00 11.31
N VAL A 42 8.60 -15.74 10.33
CA VAL A 42 10.05 -15.96 10.23
C VAL A 42 10.78 -14.65 9.94
N VAL A 43 10.33 -13.89 8.95
CA VAL A 43 10.89 -12.57 8.63
C VAL A 43 10.68 -11.61 9.80
N GLY A 44 9.48 -11.55 10.37
CA GLY A 44 9.17 -10.72 11.54
C GLY A 44 10.10 -11.01 12.72
N TYR A 45 10.36 -12.29 13.01
CA TYR A 45 11.27 -12.66 14.07
C TYR A 45 12.68 -12.09 13.85
N PHE A 46 13.27 -12.25 12.67
CA PHE A 46 14.63 -11.77 12.39
C PHE A 46 14.73 -10.26 12.17
N THR A 47 13.65 -9.55 11.84
CA THR A 47 13.68 -8.13 11.52
C THR A 47 13.22 -7.23 12.67
N TRP A 48 12.28 -7.69 13.51
CA TRP A 48 11.65 -6.84 14.54
C TRP A 48 11.69 -7.44 15.93
N TRP A 49 11.50 -8.78 16.09
CA TRP A 49 11.15 -9.34 17.38
C TRP A 49 12.32 -9.96 18.15
N HIS A 50 13.36 -10.48 17.45
CA HIS A 50 14.34 -11.36 18.07
C HIS A 50 15.12 -10.70 19.23
N ASP A 51 15.42 -9.40 19.14
CA ASP A 51 16.12 -8.64 20.18
C ASP A 51 15.18 -8.04 21.24
N ASP A 52 13.87 -8.08 20.99
CA ASP A 52 12.87 -7.34 21.75
C ASP A 52 11.76 -8.22 22.36
N THR A 53 11.87 -9.54 22.28
CA THR A 53 10.91 -10.48 22.87
C THR A 53 10.97 -10.45 24.39
N ASN A 54 9.83 -10.22 25.04
CA ASN A 54 9.72 -10.22 26.51
C ASN A 54 9.08 -11.51 27.09
N GLY A 55 8.65 -12.44 26.22
CA GLY A 55 8.07 -13.74 26.57
C GLY A 55 6.66 -13.67 27.15
N LYS A 56 6.05 -12.51 27.30
CA LYS A 56 4.69 -12.31 27.82
C LYS A 56 3.85 -11.52 26.84
N PHE A 57 2.71 -12.05 26.46
CA PHE A 57 1.76 -11.37 25.62
C PHE A 57 1.16 -10.15 26.34
N HIS A 58 1.12 -9.00 25.69
CA HIS A 58 0.46 -7.81 26.18
C HIS A 58 -0.19 -7.04 25.01
N THR A 59 -1.19 -6.24 25.34
CA THR A 59 -1.89 -5.37 24.41
C THR A 59 -1.56 -3.93 24.70
N VAL A 60 -1.61 -3.09 23.67
CA VAL A 60 -1.42 -1.64 23.75
C VAL A 60 -2.60 -0.92 23.11
N ASP A 61 -2.90 0.27 23.58
CA ASP A 61 -3.80 1.20 22.93
C ASP A 61 -2.97 2.34 22.34
N GLU A 62 -2.67 2.23 21.06
CA GLU A 62 -1.85 3.23 20.36
C GLU A 62 -2.67 4.42 19.85
N GLY A 63 -4.00 4.32 19.90
CA GLY A 63 -4.92 5.30 19.35
C GLY A 63 -4.92 5.34 17.82
N TRP A 64 -5.54 6.39 17.27
CA TRP A 64 -5.67 6.56 15.81
C TRP A 64 -4.83 7.75 15.31
N PHE A 65 -5.46 8.86 14.97
CA PHE A 65 -4.83 10.05 14.38
C PHE A 65 -4.79 11.24 15.35
N GLY A 66 -4.87 10.98 16.66
CA GLY A 66 -4.81 12.01 17.70
C GLY A 66 -3.40 12.53 17.96
N GLU A 67 -3.28 13.71 18.54
CA GLU A 67 -2.01 14.33 18.93
C GLU A 67 -1.27 13.51 20.00
N GLU A 68 -2.00 12.95 20.96
CA GLU A 68 -1.45 12.17 22.08
C GLU A 68 -1.30 10.67 21.78
N THR A 69 -1.45 10.27 20.51
CA THR A 69 -1.29 8.86 20.11
C THR A 69 0.16 8.50 19.88
N TYR A 70 0.48 7.21 19.75
CA TYR A 70 1.84 6.68 19.65
C TYR A 70 2.70 7.40 18.60
N THR A 71 2.16 7.66 17.41
CA THR A 71 2.90 8.29 16.30
C THR A 71 2.08 9.39 15.62
N GLY A 72 1.05 9.94 16.27
CA GLY A 72 0.16 10.89 15.62
C GLY A 72 -0.62 10.30 14.44
N GLY A 73 -0.73 8.98 14.33
CA GLY A 73 -1.44 8.28 13.27
C GLY A 73 -0.61 7.90 12.04
N ALA A 74 0.69 8.25 11.97
CA ALA A 74 1.53 7.84 10.84
C ALA A 74 1.70 6.32 10.77
N ASP A 75 1.75 5.64 11.90
CA ASP A 75 1.74 4.20 11.99
C ASP A 75 0.49 3.59 11.33
N LYS A 76 -0.69 4.09 11.65
CA LYS A 76 -1.96 3.65 11.05
C LYS A 76 -2.01 3.91 9.55
N ALA A 77 -1.49 5.06 9.10
CA ALA A 77 -1.34 5.36 7.68
C ALA A 77 -0.36 4.39 6.99
N SER A 78 0.68 3.96 7.70
CA SER A 78 1.62 2.92 7.27
C SER A 78 0.90 1.59 7.06
N HIS A 79 0.24 1.06 8.07
CA HIS A 79 -0.50 -0.20 8.02
C HIS A 79 -1.53 -0.21 6.89
N ILE A 80 -2.34 0.86 6.75
CA ILE A 80 -3.30 1.01 5.64
C ILE A 80 -2.59 0.95 4.28
N THR A 81 -1.51 1.72 4.11
CA THR A 81 -0.82 1.85 2.82
C THR A 81 -0.11 0.55 2.42
N PHE A 82 0.62 -0.07 3.34
CA PHE A 82 1.33 -1.32 3.04
C PHE A 82 0.37 -2.48 2.84
N ALA A 83 -0.68 -2.63 3.66
CA ALA A 83 -1.70 -3.64 3.46
C ALA A 83 -2.41 -3.47 2.09
N TYR A 84 -2.70 -2.23 1.68
CA TYR A 84 -3.23 -1.93 0.34
C TYR A 84 -2.29 -2.43 -0.76
N MET A 85 -1.01 -2.07 -0.71
CA MET A 85 -0.03 -2.46 -1.72
C MET A 85 0.17 -3.98 -1.79
N VAL A 86 0.33 -4.61 -0.64
CA VAL A 86 0.52 -6.07 -0.53
C VAL A 86 -0.69 -6.84 -1.04
N THR A 87 -1.91 -6.38 -0.71
CA THR A 87 -3.14 -7.00 -1.21
C THR A 87 -3.22 -6.95 -2.72
N LEU A 88 -2.90 -5.82 -3.36
CA LEU A 88 -2.86 -5.73 -4.83
C LEU A 88 -1.79 -6.66 -5.43
N GLY A 89 -0.66 -6.83 -4.75
CA GLY A 89 0.37 -7.79 -5.11
C GLY A 89 -0.13 -9.23 -5.04
N PHE A 90 -0.77 -9.62 -3.94
CA PHE A 90 -1.35 -10.96 -3.76
C PHE A 90 -2.47 -11.24 -4.76
N GLN A 91 -3.34 -10.28 -5.06
CA GLN A 91 -4.36 -10.42 -6.11
C GLN A 91 -3.71 -10.74 -7.46
N SER A 92 -2.61 -10.05 -7.78
CA SER A 92 -1.88 -10.30 -9.03
C SER A 92 -1.21 -11.68 -9.04
N ALA A 93 -0.66 -12.12 -7.90
CA ALA A 93 -0.09 -13.46 -7.74
C ALA A 93 -1.16 -14.55 -7.88
N TYR A 94 -2.29 -14.42 -7.22
CA TYR A 94 -3.38 -15.40 -7.35
C TYR A 94 -3.94 -15.48 -8.77
N ARG A 95 -4.05 -14.36 -9.49
CA ARG A 95 -4.41 -14.37 -10.91
C ARG A 95 -3.37 -15.12 -11.77
N ALA A 96 -2.08 -14.93 -11.49
CA ALA A 96 -1.00 -15.67 -12.15
C ALA A 96 -1.06 -17.18 -11.84
N LEU A 97 -1.63 -17.57 -10.69
CA LEU A 97 -1.91 -18.97 -10.34
C LEU A 97 -3.21 -19.50 -10.96
N GLY A 98 -3.90 -18.71 -11.80
CA GLY A 98 -5.10 -19.12 -12.55
C GLY A 98 -6.42 -18.86 -11.80
N LYS A 99 -6.41 -18.07 -10.72
CA LYS A 99 -7.66 -17.70 -10.03
C LYS A 99 -8.42 -16.61 -10.76
N THR A 100 -9.73 -16.69 -10.72
CA THR A 100 -10.62 -15.63 -11.24
C THR A 100 -10.41 -14.32 -10.50
N PRO A 101 -10.82 -13.17 -11.07
CA PRO A 101 -10.72 -11.89 -10.37
C PRO A 101 -11.41 -11.88 -9.00
N GLY A 102 -12.59 -12.52 -8.88
CA GLY A 102 -13.32 -12.62 -7.62
C GLY A 102 -12.59 -13.45 -6.57
N GLU A 103 -12.14 -14.66 -6.95
CA GLU A 103 -11.34 -15.53 -6.08
C GLU A 103 -10.04 -14.87 -5.64
N SER A 104 -9.34 -14.20 -6.58
CA SER A 104 -8.08 -13.49 -6.28
C SER A 104 -8.27 -12.37 -5.27
N ARG A 105 -9.39 -11.62 -5.34
CA ARG A 105 -9.73 -10.60 -4.36
C ARG A 105 -9.98 -11.20 -2.98
N ALA A 106 -10.82 -12.24 -2.90
CA ALA A 106 -11.16 -12.88 -1.64
C ALA A 106 -9.94 -13.50 -0.96
N LEU A 107 -9.12 -14.25 -1.72
CA LEU A 107 -7.91 -14.89 -1.22
C LEU A 107 -6.87 -13.86 -0.76
N ALA A 108 -6.64 -12.79 -1.54
CA ALA A 108 -5.68 -11.76 -1.19
C ALA A 108 -6.12 -10.95 0.03
N PHE A 109 -7.40 -10.59 0.12
CA PHE A 109 -7.95 -9.92 1.30
C PHE A 109 -7.74 -10.78 2.56
N GLY A 110 -8.14 -12.06 2.50
CA GLY A 110 -7.97 -12.98 3.63
C GLY A 110 -6.50 -13.21 4.00
N LEU A 111 -5.61 -13.36 3.01
CA LEU A 111 -4.18 -13.55 3.26
C LEU A 111 -3.53 -12.31 3.89
N THR A 112 -3.83 -11.10 3.40
CA THR A 112 -3.29 -9.86 3.97
C THR A 112 -3.78 -9.65 5.40
N THR A 113 -5.09 -9.84 5.65
CA THR A 113 -5.64 -9.71 7.00
C THR A 113 -5.06 -10.74 7.97
N ALA A 114 -4.89 -12.00 7.52
CA ALA A 114 -4.27 -13.04 8.34
C ALA A 114 -2.78 -12.75 8.62
N ALA A 115 -2.02 -12.28 7.62
CA ALA A 115 -0.63 -11.91 7.79
C ALA A 115 -0.46 -10.74 8.76
N GLY A 116 -1.30 -9.69 8.64
CA GLY A 116 -1.32 -8.57 9.58
C GLY A 116 -1.69 -9.00 11.01
N LEU A 117 -2.64 -9.93 11.17
CA LEU A 117 -2.95 -10.47 12.49
C LEU A 117 -1.78 -11.27 13.09
N ILE A 118 -1.04 -12.01 12.27
CA ILE A 118 0.16 -12.74 12.71
C ILE A 118 1.25 -11.75 13.15
N GLU A 119 1.41 -10.64 12.43
CA GLU A 119 2.32 -9.56 12.78
C GLU A 119 1.99 -9.01 14.17
N GLU A 120 0.74 -8.62 14.39
CA GLU A 120 0.28 -8.10 15.68
C GLU A 120 0.42 -9.10 16.83
N VAL A 121 0.19 -10.40 16.56
CA VAL A 121 0.43 -11.44 17.57
C VAL A 121 1.92 -11.51 17.93
N GLY A 122 2.82 -11.35 16.95
CA GLY A 122 4.26 -11.25 17.19
C GLY A 122 4.63 -10.03 18.02
N ASP A 123 4.05 -8.88 17.69
CA ASP A 123 4.22 -7.63 18.44
C ASP A 123 3.71 -7.76 19.87
N GLY A 124 2.63 -8.48 20.08
CA GLY A 124 2.11 -8.80 21.41
C GLY A 124 3.12 -9.52 22.34
N PHE A 125 4.07 -10.27 21.78
CA PHE A 125 5.16 -10.91 22.53
C PHE A 125 6.45 -10.12 22.55
N SER A 126 6.49 -8.94 21.92
CA SER A 126 7.65 -8.06 21.84
C SER A 126 7.46 -6.78 22.69
N LYS A 127 8.37 -5.85 22.62
CA LYS A 127 8.24 -4.53 23.26
C LYS A 127 7.11 -3.66 22.68
N TYR A 128 6.65 -3.98 21.46
CA TYR A 128 5.64 -3.18 20.76
C TYR A 128 4.24 -3.36 21.34
N GLY A 129 3.85 -4.62 21.63
CA GLY A 129 2.51 -4.97 22.10
C GLY A 129 1.50 -5.14 20.97
N PHE A 130 0.47 -5.95 21.20
CA PHE A 130 -0.61 -6.19 20.27
C PHE A 130 -1.55 -4.98 20.20
N SER A 131 -1.78 -4.45 19.01
CA SER A 131 -2.66 -3.30 18.75
C SER A 131 -3.88 -3.69 17.89
N TRP A 132 -5.09 -3.55 18.44
CA TRP A 132 -6.32 -3.73 17.66
C TRP A 132 -6.49 -2.69 16.57
N GLN A 133 -5.94 -1.50 16.77
CA GLN A 133 -5.96 -0.43 15.79
C GLN A 133 -5.17 -0.82 14.54
N ASP A 134 -4.05 -1.55 14.70
CA ASP A 134 -3.23 -2.01 13.57
C ASP A 134 -3.89 -3.16 12.82
N VAL A 135 -4.53 -4.09 13.52
CA VAL A 135 -5.40 -5.10 12.88
C VAL A 135 -6.47 -4.44 12.03
N ALA A 136 -7.13 -3.41 12.56
CA ALA A 136 -8.17 -2.67 11.84
C ALA A 136 -7.59 -1.87 10.66
N ALA A 137 -6.43 -1.22 10.83
CA ALA A 137 -5.75 -0.46 9.78
C ALA A 137 -5.30 -1.39 8.62
N ASN A 138 -4.71 -2.55 8.92
CA ASN A 138 -4.35 -3.58 7.94
C ASN A 138 -5.59 -4.08 7.18
N THR A 139 -6.68 -4.35 7.90
CA THR A 139 -7.93 -4.80 7.28
C THR A 139 -8.55 -3.71 6.38
N LEU A 140 -8.48 -2.45 6.80
CA LEU A 140 -8.94 -1.31 6.01
C LEU A 140 -8.13 -1.18 4.71
N GLY A 141 -6.80 -1.26 4.78
CA GLY A 141 -5.93 -1.21 3.61
C GLY A 141 -6.22 -2.34 2.61
N ALA A 142 -6.40 -3.58 3.12
CA ALA A 142 -6.79 -4.73 2.31
C ALA A 142 -8.18 -4.55 1.67
N GLY A 143 -9.13 -3.97 2.41
CA GLY A 143 -10.46 -3.62 1.91
C GLY A 143 -10.42 -2.58 0.79
N LEU A 144 -9.67 -1.49 0.97
CA LEU A 144 -9.47 -0.46 -0.05
C LEU A 144 -8.87 -1.04 -1.34
N ALA A 145 -7.84 -1.89 -1.23
CA ALA A 145 -7.25 -2.57 -2.38
C ALA A 145 -8.27 -3.44 -3.12
N THR A 146 -9.12 -4.13 -2.37
CA THR A 146 -10.18 -4.98 -2.93
C THR A 146 -11.21 -4.16 -3.68
N VAL A 147 -11.64 -3.03 -3.13
CA VAL A 147 -12.57 -2.09 -3.77
C VAL A 147 -11.95 -1.48 -5.03
N VAL A 148 -10.72 -0.97 -4.92
CA VAL A 148 -9.99 -0.37 -6.07
C VAL A 148 -9.87 -1.37 -7.23
N ASP A 149 -9.58 -2.63 -6.92
CA ASP A 149 -9.53 -3.68 -7.94
C ASP A 149 -10.91 -4.05 -8.50
N ALA A 150 -11.92 -4.17 -7.64
CA ALA A 150 -13.27 -4.56 -8.04
C ALA A 150 -13.90 -3.57 -9.04
N TYR A 151 -13.64 -2.29 -8.85
CA TYR A 151 -14.13 -1.23 -9.72
C TYR A 151 -13.13 -0.85 -10.84
N GLY A 152 -12.04 -1.61 -11.00
CA GLY A 152 -11.04 -1.36 -12.04
C GLY A 152 -10.29 -0.04 -11.85
N LEU A 153 -10.13 0.44 -10.63
CA LEU A 153 -9.55 1.75 -10.32
C LEU A 153 -8.04 1.71 -10.11
N ARG A 154 -7.37 0.58 -10.35
CA ARG A 154 -5.92 0.42 -10.11
C ARG A 154 -5.06 1.49 -10.79
N ASP A 155 -5.47 1.98 -11.95
CA ASP A 155 -4.75 3.01 -12.70
C ASP A 155 -5.33 4.43 -12.51
N THR A 156 -6.25 4.57 -11.56
CA THR A 156 -6.92 5.84 -11.22
C THR A 156 -6.60 6.29 -9.81
N VAL A 157 -6.68 5.38 -8.84
CA VAL A 157 -6.43 5.66 -7.42
C VAL A 157 -5.30 4.81 -6.92
N VAL A 158 -4.33 5.43 -6.23
CA VAL A 158 -3.20 4.72 -5.65
C VAL A 158 -2.84 5.30 -4.28
N LEU A 159 -2.59 4.41 -3.31
CA LEU A 159 -1.91 4.78 -2.08
C LEU A 159 -0.42 4.60 -2.27
N ARG A 160 0.37 5.60 -1.90
CA ARG A 160 1.82 5.56 -2.00
C ARG A 160 2.47 5.88 -0.67
N PHE A 161 3.64 5.33 -0.49
CA PHE A 161 4.57 5.62 0.58
C PHE A 161 5.77 6.38 0.02
N GLY A 162 6.31 7.32 0.77
CA GLY A 162 7.53 8.01 0.43
C GLY A 162 8.31 8.45 1.65
N ASN A 163 9.57 8.81 1.42
CA ASN A 163 10.40 9.44 2.43
C ASN A 163 10.50 10.93 2.15
N VAL A 164 10.42 11.73 3.20
CA VAL A 164 10.77 13.14 3.16
C VAL A 164 12.29 13.22 3.28
N PRO A 165 12.97 13.98 2.41
CA PRO A 165 14.41 14.19 2.56
C PRO A 165 14.71 14.72 3.94
N ASN A 166 15.60 14.04 4.62
CA ASN A 166 15.88 14.33 6.00
C ASN A 166 16.74 15.59 6.12
N THR A 167 16.20 16.59 6.74
CA THR A 167 16.95 17.78 7.16
C THR A 167 17.52 17.61 8.56
N ILE A 168 17.25 16.48 9.20
CA ILE A 168 17.64 16.18 10.55
C ILE A 168 18.92 15.33 10.49
N PRO A 169 20.05 15.81 11.02
CA PRO A 169 21.29 15.04 11.03
C PRO A 169 21.15 13.79 11.92
N PRO A 170 21.91 12.71 11.67
CA PRO A 170 22.03 11.60 12.63
C PRO A 170 22.43 12.14 14.01
N PRO A 171 21.87 11.64 15.13
CA PRO A 171 21.45 10.25 15.36
C PRO A 171 19.96 9.95 15.24
N CYS A 172 19.09 10.93 15.00
CA CYS A 172 17.64 10.70 15.02
C CYS A 172 17.15 9.63 14.04
N CYS A 173 17.87 9.41 12.95
CA CYS A 173 17.44 8.60 11.83
C CYS A 173 18.42 7.49 11.51
N ARG A 174 18.83 6.75 12.54
CA ARG A 174 19.76 5.63 12.43
C ARG A 174 19.25 4.52 11.52
N TYR A 175 17.92 4.49 11.28
CA TYR A 175 17.25 3.55 10.41
C TYR A 175 16.25 4.31 9.53
N PRO A 176 16.58 4.57 8.25
CA PRO A 176 15.62 5.18 7.34
C PRO A 176 14.43 4.25 7.15
N GLY A 177 13.32 4.57 7.74
CA GLY A 177 12.01 4.14 7.29
C GLY A 177 11.39 2.89 7.90
N PHE A 178 12.08 2.06 8.68
CA PHE A 178 11.49 0.81 9.19
C PHE A 178 11.67 0.58 10.70
N GLY A 179 12.05 1.58 11.47
CA GLY A 179 12.42 1.41 12.87
C GLY A 179 11.58 2.18 13.88
N GLY A 180 10.31 2.46 13.61
CA GLY A 180 9.39 3.09 14.57
C GLY A 180 9.55 4.61 14.73
N ASP A 181 10.39 5.29 13.93
CA ASP A 181 10.38 6.73 13.77
C ASP A 181 9.77 7.09 12.41
N TYR A 182 8.54 7.60 12.44
CA TYR A 182 7.76 7.96 11.26
C TYR A 182 8.02 9.39 10.77
N SER A 183 8.92 10.15 11.42
CA SER A 183 9.17 11.57 11.12
C SER A 183 9.64 11.85 9.69
N ASN A 184 10.17 10.84 9.00
CA ASN A 184 10.63 10.94 7.63
C ASN A 184 9.68 10.33 6.61
N GLN A 185 8.51 9.90 7.05
CA GLN A 185 7.59 9.16 6.20
C GLN A 185 6.42 10.05 5.77
N ILE A 186 6.00 9.87 4.53
CA ILE A 186 4.82 10.51 3.97
C ILE A 186 3.98 9.46 3.27
N TYR A 187 2.69 9.49 3.54
CA TYR A 187 1.68 8.62 2.94
C TYR A 187 0.77 9.46 2.07
N THR A 188 0.47 8.98 0.88
CA THR A 188 -0.37 9.73 -0.06
C THR A 188 -1.51 8.87 -0.60
N ALA A 189 -2.64 9.52 -0.85
CA ALA A 189 -3.76 8.97 -1.59
C ALA A 189 -3.93 9.80 -2.87
N ASP A 190 -3.56 9.21 -4.00
CA ASP A 190 -3.39 9.95 -5.25
C ASP A 190 -4.41 9.55 -6.31
N LEU A 191 -4.86 10.53 -7.04
CA LEU A 191 -5.66 10.44 -8.25
C LEU A 191 -4.74 10.60 -9.47
N LEU A 192 -4.54 9.52 -10.22
CA LEU A 192 -3.73 9.53 -11.43
C LEU A 192 -4.55 10.09 -12.61
N MET A 193 -4.11 11.19 -13.21
CA MET A 193 -4.84 11.82 -14.32
C MET A 193 -4.91 10.91 -15.55
N SER A 194 -3.94 10.01 -15.74
CA SER A 194 -3.94 9.01 -16.81
C SER A 194 -5.12 8.06 -16.76
N GLY A 195 -5.56 7.68 -15.58
CA GLY A 195 -6.71 6.79 -15.38
C GLY A 195 -8.03 7.53 -15.13
N PHE A 196 -7.97 8.71 -14.53
CA PHE A 196 -9.16 9.50 -14.17
C PHE A 196 -9.81 10.15 -15.38
N LEU A 197 -9.05 10.88 -16.21
CA LEU A 197 -9.60 11.65 -17.32
C LEU A 197 -10.38 10.80 -18.32
N PRO A 198 -9.94 9.59 -18.74
CA PRO A 198 -10.75 8.73 -19.59
C PRO A 198 -12.10 8.33 -18.99
N ARG A 199 -12.17 8.20 -17.67
CA ARG A 199 -13.43 7.82 -16.97
C ARG A 199 -14.48 8.92 -17.00
N VAL A 200 -14.04 10.18 -17.10
CA VAL A 200 -14.95 11.33 -17.28
C VAL A 200 -15.09 11.76 -18.74
N GLY A 201 -14.66 10.91 -19.68
CA GLY A 201 -14.80 11.17 -21.11
C GLY A 201 -13.77 12.16 -21.69
N ALA A 202 -12.73 12.52 -20.93
CA ALA A 202 -11.71 13.45 -21.37
C ALA A 202 -10.45 12.72 -21.87
N LYS A 203 -9.77 13.29 -22.89
CA LYS A 203 -8.49 12.77 -23.35
C LYS A 203 -7.39 13.20 -22.37
N PRO A 204 -6.54 12.28 -21.89
CA PRO A 204 -5.52 12.64 -20.90
C PRO A 204 -4.46 13.62 -21.42
N GLY A 205 -4.09 13.57 -22.69
CA GLY A 205 -3.06 14.44 -23.27
C GLY A 205 -1.78 14.49 -22.42
N ILE A 206 -1.28 15.70 -22.18
CA ILE A 206 -0.12 15.95 -21.31
C ILE A 206 -0.47 15.72 -19.83
N ALA A 207 -1.74 15.85 -19.44
CA ALA A 207 -2.18 15.69 -18.06
C ALA A 207 -1.94 14.25 -17.53
N ARG A 208 -1.78 13.24 -18.41
CA ARG A 208 -1.44 11.87 -18.00
C ARG A 208 -0.18 11.77 -17.15
N PHE A 209 0.75 12.73 -17.31
CA PHE A 209 2.00 12.76 -16.58
C PHE A 209 1.88 13.34 -15.16
N PHE A 210 0.69 13.73 -14.76
CA PHE A 210 0.42 14.34 -13.46
C PHE A 210 -0.54 13.49 -12.62
N LEU A 211 -0.48 13.74 -11.33
CA LEU A 211 -1.39 13.25 -10.32
C LEU A 211 -1.76 14.37 -9.37
N ALA A 212 -2.87 14.21 -8.67
CA ALA A 212 -3.26 15.05 -7.54
C ALA A 212 -3.51 14.16 -6.33
N GLY A 213 -2.99 14.52 -5.18
CA GLY A 213 -3.06 13.67 -4.00
C GLY A 213 -3.27 14.41 -2.69
N MET A 214 -3.79 13.68 -1.73
CA MET A 214 -3.78 14.07 -0.32
C MET A 214 -2.56 13.43 0.34
N THR A 215 -1.94 14.13 1.28
CA THR A 215 -0.73 13.67 1.98
C THR A 215 -0.98 13.64 3.48
N TYR A 216 -0.38 12.67 4.15
CA TYR A 216 -0.34 12.59 5.59
C TYR A 216 1.05 12.19 6.08
N GLY A 217 1.48 12.80 7.17
CA GLY A 217 2.72 12.47 7.88
C GLY A 217 2.71 13.03 9.30
N SER A 218 3.59 12.52 10.14
CA SER A 218 3.81 13.03 11.48
C SER A 218 5.28 13.21 11.77
N LYS A 219 5.61 14.07 12.73
CA LYS A 219 6.99 14.35 13.16
C LYS A 219 7.05 14.54 14.68
N GLY A 220 8.22 14.31 15.26
CA GLY A 220 8.49 14.65 16.65
C GLY A 220 7.86 13.73 17.69
N TYR A 221 7.42 12.54 17.29
CA TYR A 221 6.74 11.63 18.21
C TYR A 221 7.68 10.75 19.01
N ARG A 222 8.91 10.49 18.55
CA ARG A 222 9.77 9.52 19.20
C ARG A 222 10.93 10.13 20.02
N HIS A 223 11.55 11.17 19.56
CA HIS A 223 12.77 11.71 20.16
C HIS A 223 12.70 13.21 20.42
N SER A 224 11.50 13.75 20.49
CA SER A 224 11.30 15.17 20.69
C SER A 224 10.30 15.43 21.82
N PRO A 225 10.40 16.57 22.50
CA PRO A 225 9.40 17.00 23.45
C PRO A 225 7.99 17.09 22.81
N PRO A 226 6.91 16.86 23.58
CA PRO A 226 5.55 16.86 23.06
C PRO A 226 5.15 18.14 22.30
N GLU A 227 5.68 19.28 22.66
CA GLU A 227 5.46 20.57 22.00
C GLU A 227 5.99 20.63 20.57
N ASN A 228 6.87 19.71 20.18
CA ASN A 228 7.43 19.61 18.84
C ASN A 228 6.67 18.61 17.95
N ARG A 229 5.62 17.97 18.46
CA ARG A 229 4.82 17.04 17.71
C ARG A 229 4.02 17.75 16.63
N GLN A 230 4.07 17.21 15.44
CA GLN A 230 3.34 17.70 14.28
C GLN A 230 2.58 16.57 13.61
N ARG A 231 1.36 16.84 13.19
CA ARG A 231 0.54 15.98 12.31
C ARG A 231 0.22 16.77 11.07
N GLN A 232 0.76 16.38 9.96
CA GLN A 232 0.67 17.17 8.73
C GLN A 232 -0.28 16.51 7.75
N LEU A 233 -1.38 17.19 7.47
CA LEU A 233 -2.33 16.85 6.41
C LEU A 233 -2.13 17.84 5.27
N GLY A 234 -2.09 17.36 4.03
CA GLY A 234 -1.84 18.22 2.90
C GLY A 234 -2.46 17.75 1.61
N PHE A 235 -2.15 18.51 0.57
CA PHE A 235 -2.46 18.14 -0.81
C PHE A 235 -1.25 18.46 -1.70
N GLU A 236 -1.10 17.69 -2.78
CA GLU A 236 -0.01 17.88 -3.71
C GLU A 236 -0.45 17.65 -5.15
N ILE A 237 0.27 18.27 -6.07
CA ILE A 237 0.28 17.94 -7.48
C ILE A 237 1.64 17.35 -7.78
N GLY A 238 1.68 16.16 -8.33
CA GLY A 238 2.92 15.42 -8.55
C GLY A 238 3.05 14.84 -9.94
N LEU A 239 4.23 14.30 -10.21
CA LEU A 239 4.53 13.60 -11.44
C LEU A 239 4.09 12.13 -11.37
N ASN A 240 3.39 11.68 -12.39
CA ASN A 240 3.06 10.29 -12.62
C ASN A 240 4.26 9.59 -13.27
N LEU A 241 5.26 9.23 -12.46
CA LEU A 241 6.52 8.66 -12.93
C LEU A 241 6.34 7.41 -13.80
N PRO A 242 5.42 6.46 -13.52
CA PRO A 242 5.15 5.36 -14.44
C PRO A 242 4.78 5.79 -15.85
N GLU A 243 4.00 6.85 -16.04
CA GLU A 243 3.66 7.36 -17.38
C GLU A 243 4.85 8.03 -18.06
N ILE A 244 5.68 8.72 -17.30
CA ILE A 244 6.93 9.32 -17.83
C ILE A 244 7.87 8.20 -18.28
N LEU A 245 8.06 7.16 -17.47
CA LEU A 245 8.90 6.01 -17.82
C LEU A 245 8.38 5.27 -19.06
N ARG A 246 7.06 5.07 -19.17
CA ARG A 246 6.45 4.49 -20.39
C ARG A 246 6.72 5.37 -21.63
N ALA A 247 6.59 6.68 -21.50
CA ALA A 247 6.90 7.61 -22.58
C ALA A 247 8.39 7.61 -22.96
N ALA A 248 9.28 7.33 -22.00
CA ALA A 248 10.71 7.14 -22.22
C ALA A 248 11.08 5.73 -22.74
N GLY A 249 10.08 4.85 -23.02
CA GLY A 249 10.30 3.53 -23.61
C GLY A 249 10.42 2.38 -22.63
N VAL A 250 10.23 2.59 -21.33
CA VAL A 250 10.18 1.50 -20.35
C VAL A 250 8.89 0.69 -20.54
N ARG A 251 9.03 -0.61 -20.76
CA ARG A 251 7.91 -1.52 -21.05
C ARG A 251 7.73 -2.53 -19.90
N ASP A 252 6.48 -2.89 -19.64
CA ASP A 252 6.11 -3.93 -18.68
C ASP A 252 6.29 -5.37 -19.22
N THR A 253 6.75 -5.52 -20.45
CA THR A 253 7.10 -6.82 -21.06
C THR A 253 8.43 -7.39 -20.53
N THR A 254 9.28 -6.55 -19.95
CA THR A 254 10.54 -6.98 -19.32
C THR A 254 10.37 -7.01 -17.80
N TRP A 255 11.08 -7.92 -17.12
CA TRP A 255 10.98 -8.03 -15.67
C TRP A 255 11.43 -6.76 -14.94
N TRP A 256 12.53 -6.14 -15.40
CA TRP A 256 13.07 -4.90 -14.82
C TRP A 256 12.17 -3.70 -15.10
N GLY A 257 11.60 -3.61 -16.32
CA GLY A 257 10.65 -2.56 -16.66
C GLY A 257 9.38 -2.66 -15.81
N LYS A 258 8.86 -3.88 -15.62
CA LYS A 258 7.75 -4.13 -14.70
C LYS A 258 8.10 -3.73 -13.26
N ALA A 259 9.29 -4.10 -12.79
CA ALA A 259 9.74 -3.75 -11.43
C ALA A 259 9.84 -2.22 -11.24
N LEU A 260 10.43 -1.50 -12.20
CA LEU A 260 10.51 -0.03 -12.15
C LEU A 260 9.12 0.63 -12.17
N LEU A 261 8.22 0.18 -13.06
CA LEU A 261 6.87 0.74 -13.14
C LEU A 261 6.08 0.49 -11.86
N VAL A 262 6.23 -0.67 -11.23
CA VAL A 262 5.61 -0.99 -9.93
C VAL A 262 6.24 -0.16 -8.81
N LEU A 263 7.56 -0.09 -8.74
CA LEU A 263 8.27 0.72 -7.73
C LEU A 263 7.77 2.17 -7.76
N PHE A 264 7.84 2.84 -8.90
CA PHE A 264 7.46 4.25 -9.01
C PHE A 264 5.94 4.50 -9.01
N LYS A 265 5.14 3.45 -9.12
CA LYS A 265 3.70 3.53 -8.87
C LYS A 265 3.37 3.68 -7.40
N TYR A 266 4.12 2.99 -6.54
CA TYR A 266 3.81 2.91 -5.09
C TYR A 266 4.80 3.70 -4.22
N TYR A 267 5.97 4.03 -4.73
CA TYR A 267 6.94 4.86 -4.04
C TYR A 267 6.87 6.31 -4.53
N ARG A 268 6.56 7.22 -3.61
CA ARG A 268 6.61 8.66 -3.85
C ARG A 268 8.06 9.13 -3.76
N VAL A 269 8.64 9.43 -4.90
CA VAL A 269 10.01 9.95 -4.97
C VAL A 269 10.02 11.39 -4.44
N PRO A 270 10.94 11.75 -3.54
CA PRO A 270 11.11 13.13 -3.10
C PRO A 270 11.32 14.09 -4.27
N TYR A 271 10.87 15.34 -4.12
CA TYR A 271 10.98 16.42 -5.11
C TYR A 271 10.24 16.20 -6.44
N THR A 272 9.37 15.19 -6.53
CA THR A 272 8.52 14.94 -7.71
C THR A 272 7.09 15.44 -7.57
N ALA A 273 6.78 16.08 -6.47
CA ALA A 273 5.48 16.68 -6.20
C ALA A 273 5.65 18.06 -5.57
N PHE A 274 4.63 18.87 -5.73
CA PHE A 274 4.54 20.22 -5.23
C PHE A 274 3.27 20.36 -4.39
N GLY A 275 3.39 20.71 -3.12
CA GLY A 275 2.27 20.62 -2.20
C GLY A 275 2.26 21.64 -1.07
N TRP A 276 1.15 21.66 -0.38
CA TRP A 276 0.87 22.44 0.83
C TRP A 276 0.39 21.50 1.91
N GLN A 277 0.82 21.75 3.14
CA GLN A 277 0.40 21.01 4.31
C GLN A 277 -0.05 21.95 5.42
N VAL A 278 -0.98 21.49 6.23
CA VAL A 278 -1.36 22.10 7.51
C VAL A 278 -0.93 21.20 8.64
N ASP A 279 -0.27 21.76 9.63
CA ASP A 279 -0.08 21.09 10.91
C ASP A 279 -1.40 21.10 11.69
N LEU A 280 -1.92 19.90 11.93
CA LEU A 280 -3.20 19.72 12.64
C LEU A 280 -3.13 20.07 14.13
N ASN A 281 -1.92 20.16 14.71
CA ASN A 281 -1.76 20.52 16.12
C ASN A 281 -1.82 22.04 16.30
N THR A 282 -1.25 22.80 15.36
CA THR A 282 -1.13 24.27 15.49
C THR A 282 -2.03 25.05 14.52
N GLY A 283 -2.55 24.40 13.47
CA GLY A 283 -3.25 25.05 12.38
C GLY A 283 -2.35 25.82 11.42
N THR A 284 -1.03 25.71 11.57
CA THR A 284 -0.06 26.42 10.74
C THR A 284 0.06 25.77 9.36
N TRP A 285 0.01 26.59 8.30
CA TRP A 285 0.19 26.16 6.92
C TRP A 285 1.63 26.29 6.45
N TYR A 286 2.11 25.26 5.78
CA TYR A 286 3.43 25.18 5.18
C TYR A 286 3.33 24.97 3.68
N GLY A 287 4.24 25.57 2.94
CA GLY A 287 4.33 25.40 1.50
C GLY A 287 4.20 26.70 0.71
N PRO A 288 4.34 26.61 -0.61
CA PRO A 288 4.52 25.38 -1.37
C PRO A 288 5.91 24.75 -1.19
N ASN A 289 5.99 23.42 -1.17
CA ASN A 289 7.26 22.70 -1.09
C ASN A 289 7.23 21.44 -1.97
N THR A 290 8.41 20.89 -2.27
CA THR A 290 8.59 19.70 -3.12
C THR A 290 9.02 18.47 -2.32
N GLY A 291 9.47 18.64 -1.08
CA GLY A 291 9.99 17.56 -0.23
C GLY A 291 8.93 16.68 0.38
N GLY A 292 7.72 17.15 0.51
CA GLY A 292 6.67 16.56 1.32
C GLY A 292 6.50 17.37 2.60
N SER A 293 6.12 16.74 3.70
CA SER A 293 5.96 17.45 4.96
C SER A 293 7.30 18.01 5.44
N TYR A 294 7.44 19.31 5.47
CA TYR A 294 8.68 19.97 5.81
C TYR A 294 8.44 21.22 6.64
N ASP A 295 9.04 21.24 7.81
CA ASP A 295 9.21 22.42 8.63
C ASP A 295 10.70 22.78 8.71
N PRO A 296 11.16 23.91 8.12
CA PRO A 296 12.54 24.33 8.20
C PRO A 296 13.01 24.72 9.59
N GLY A 297 12.08 24.93 10.51
CA GLY A 297 12.35 25.27 11.91
C GLY A 297 12.44 24.06 12.86
N TYR A 298 12.23 22.86 12.36
CA TYR A 298 12.26 21.66 13.20
C TYR A 298 13.68 21.31 13.65
N VAL A 299 13.96 21.57 14.90
CA VAL A 299 15.24 21.23 15.56
C VAL A 299 15.00 20.00 16.44
N ILE A 300 15.77 18.94 16.22
CA ILE A 300 15.85 17.85 17.19
C ILE A 300 16.75 18.30 18.32
N TYR A 301 16.22 18.23 19.51
CA TYR A 301 17.02 18.30 20.71
C TYR A 301 17.48 16.88 21.06
N ASP A 302 18.81 16.70 21.23
CA ASP A 302 19.43 15.48 21.72
C ASP A 302 18.98 15.14 23.15
#